data_7e470e6eb6bda8b6f52245cfdcfae0c6
#
_entry.id   7e470e6eb6bda8b6f52245cfdcfae0c6
#
_cell.length_a   1.000
_cell.length_b   1.000
_cell.length_c   1.000
_cell.angle_alpha   90.00
_cell.angle_beta   90.00
_cell.angle_gamma   90.00
#
_symmetry.space_group_name_H-M   'P 1'
#
loop_
_entity.id
_entity.type
_entity.pdbx_description
1 polymer ?
#
loop_
_entity_poly.entity_id
_entity_poly.type
_entity_poly.pdbx_seq_one_letter_code
_entity_poly.pdbx_strand_id
1 'polypeptide(L)'
;MKSDFAYADEGDGPIRQDLREQISSALLDRADVVTADTVAIFPYSGVDTLDSEYCRRLGHLLSQLLACSVRDGRLDPRGGFVADLHRLVVERTLATERLFTFAYLTERTALDELALSETIGATSEPWPVVAQLVRRASFDLLAAYTERALLEPSETAVIDKLTTLHTRPFFDAVLATEVERAGRFGYPISMILFDVDRLSAINQEHGYGVGDKILERMGILIRQYFRHHDWVARHSEDSFAVLLTRTDAEHASGLAERVRATVEERLGFTDHRTDRPVTVTLSAAVINVVRVAVGDVIDPERLLADAETAVERAKRHGRNRVERVDGYSGVLRPEHQPPASGV
;
A
#
# COMPACT_ATOMS: atom_id res chain seq x y z
N MET A 1 -22.54 22.22 6.00
CA MET A 1 -23.24 20.95 6.17
C MET A 1 -22.15 19.94 6.48
N LYS A 2 -21.95 19.61 7.76
CA LYS A 2 -20.92 18.67 8.23
C LYS A 2 -21.35 17.29 7.75
N SER A 3 -20.54 16.64 6.91
CA SER A 3 -20.75 15.24 6.55
C SER A 3 -20.17 14.37 7.65
N ASP A 4 -21.05 13.89 8.52
CA ASP A 4 -20.77 12.77 9.43
C ASP A 4 -20.68 11.48 8.61
N PHE A 5 -19.50 11.20 8.06
CA PHE A 5 -19.09 9.85 7.72
C PHE A 5 -18.03 9.41 8.74
N ALA A 6 -18.44 9.38 10.02
CA ALA A 6 -17.83 8.48 10.96
C ALA A 6 -18.26 7.06 10.53
N TYR A 7 -17.37 6.31 9.91
CA TYR A 7 -17.47 4.86 9.95
C TYR A 7 -17.37 4.50 11.45
N ALA A 8 -18.53 4.30 12.04
CA ALA A 8 -18.66 3.75 13.37
C ALA A 8 -17.87 2.44 13.37
N ASP A 9 -16.88 2.36 14.23
CA ASP A 9 -16.22 1.13 14.67
C ASP A 9 -17.25 0.37 15.52
N GLU A 10 -18.29 -0.14 14.84
CA GLU A 10 -19.36 -0.92 15.46
C GLU A 10 -18.76 -2.28 15.82
N GLY A 11 -18.31 -2.41 17.06
CA GLY A 11 -18.13 -3.70 17.69
C GLY A 11 -16.81 -4.02 18.37
N ASP A 12 -16.00 -3.06 18.80
CA ASP A 12 -14.91 -3.33 19.75
C ASP A 12 -15.49 -3.47 21.18
N GLY A 13 -16.09 -4.62 21.46
CA GLY A 13 -16.50 -4.99 22.82
C GLY A 13 -15.28 -5.31 23.71
N PRO A 14 -15.46 -5.39 25.04
CA PRO A 14 -14.40 -5.64 26.03
C PRO A 14 -13.47 -6.81 25.66
N ILE A 15 -13.98 -7.85 25.04
CA ILE A 15 -13.23 -9.06 24.63
C ILE A 15 -12.12 -8.73 23.59
N ARG A 16 -12.35 -7.77 22.71
CA ARG A 16 -11.34 -7.35 21.73
C ARG A 16 -10.27 -6.46 22.34
N GLN A 17 -10.59 -5.68 23.35
CA GLN A 17 -9.61 -4.86 24.06
C GLN A 17 -8.62 -5.74 24.84
N ASP A 18 -9.10 -6.76 25.56
CA ASP A 18 -8.24 -7.72 26.25
C ASP A 18 -7.31 -8.45 25.29
N LEU A 19 -7.80 -8.84 24.11
CA LEU A 19 -6.97 -9.48 23.08
C LEU A 19 -5.90 -8.51 22.54
N ARG A 20 -6.22 -7.24 22.31
CA ARG A 20 -5.26 -6.21 21.88
C ARG A 20 -4.15 -6.02 22.91
N GLU A 21 -4.49 -5.98 24.19
CA GLU A 21 -3.52 -5.86 25.28
C GLU A 21 -2.62 -7.11 25.37
N GLN A 22 -3.18 -8.31 25.21
CA GLN A 22 -2.41 -9.55 25.17
C GLN A 22 -1.45 -9.59 23.99
N ILE A 23 -1.89 -9.22 22.80
CA ILE A 23 -1.02 -9.16 21.60
C ILE A 23 0.09 -8.13 21.80
N SER A 24 -0.25 -6.92 22.27
CA SER A 24 0.71 -5.84 22.52
C SER A 24 1.77 -6.25 23.53
N SER A 25 1.37 -6.86 24.65
CA SER A 25 2.30 -7.38 25.67
C SER A 25 3.23 -8.45 25.07
N ALA A 26 2.67 -9.41 24.34
CA ALA A 26 3.46 -10.47 23.72
C ALA A 26 4.45 -9.95 22.67
N LEU A 27 4.09 -8.89 21.94
CA LEU A 27 5.01 -8.22 21.00
C LEU A 27 6.13 -7.49 21.72
N LEU A 28 5.84 -6.80 22.82
CA LEU A 28 6.85 -6.10 23.61
C LEU A 28 7.83 -7.07 24.28
N ASP A 29 7.32 -8.18 24.83
CA ASP A 29 8.13 -9.21 25.47
C ASP A 29 9.09 -9.89 24.49
N ARG A 30 8.75 -9.90 23.21
CA ARG A 30 9.53 -10.51 22.11
C ARG A 30 10.23 -9.51 21.20
N ALA A 31 10.19 -8.21 21.54
CA ALA A 31 10.71 -7.15 20.69
C ALA A 31 12.19 -7.34 20.31
N ASP A 32 13.00 -7.87 21.22
CA ASP A 32 14.42 -8.13 20.96
C ASP A 32 14.63 -9.29 19.97
N VAL A 33 13.82 -10.35 20.07
CA VAL A 33 13.88 -11.51 19.15
C VAL A 33 13.40 -11.08 17.76
N VAL A 34 12.23 -10.42 17.69
CA VAL A 34 11.67 -9.88 16.45
C VAL A 34 12.67 -8.94 15.77
N THR A 35 13.33 -8.09 16.54
CA THR A 35 14.36 -7.17 16.04
C THR A 35 15.56 -7.92 15.48
N ALA A 36 16.08 -8.90 16.23
CA ALA A 36 17.25 -9.69 15.81
C ALA A 36 16.98 -10.45 14.52
N ASP A 37 15.83 -11.10 14.40
CA ASP A 37 15.43 -11.87 13.24
C ASP A 37 15.17 -10.94 12.04
N THR A 38 14.51 -9.80 12.25
CA THR A 38 14.32 -8.78 11.20
C THR A 38 15.67 -8.30 10.66
N VAL A 39 16.63 -7.97 11.53
CA VAL A 39 17.96 -7.52 11.10
C VAL A 39 18.72 -8.61 10.36
N ALA A 40 18.57 -9.87 10.78
CA ALA A 40 19.23 -11.00 10.13
C ALA A 40 18.81 -11.22 8.68
N ILE A 41 17.54 -10.92 8.36
CA ILE A 41 16.99 -11.10 7.00
C ILE A 41 16.94 -9.81 6.17
N PHE A 42 17.14 -8.65 6.80
CA PHE A 42 17.11 -7.38 6.08
C PHE A 42 18.39 -7.18 5.25
N PRO A 43 18.29 -6.91 3.93
CA PRO A 43 19.45 -6.80 3.05
C PRO A 43 20.13 -5.41 3.19
N TYR A 44 20.81 -5.16 4.29
CA TYR A 44 21.55 -3.90 4.51
C TYR A 44 23.03 -3.96 4.09
N SER A 45 23.58 -5.15 3.85
CA SER A 45 24.97 -5.33 3.41
C SER A 45 25.22 -4.63 2.06
N GLY A 46 26.28 -3.81 2.01
CA GLY A 46 26.64 -3.05 0.80
C GLY A 46 25.91 -1.72 0.65
N VAL A 47 25.17 -1.27 1.67
CA VAL A 47 24.60 0.08 1.73
C VAL A 47 25.40 0.90 2.71
N ASP A 48 26.17 1.86 2.23
CA ASP A 48 27.15 2.63 3.00
C ASP A 48 26.57 3.38 4.23
N THR A 49 25.27 3.64 4.23
CA THR A 49 24.59 4.39 5.28
C THR A 49 23.98 3.52 6.36
N LEU A 50 23.95 2.19 6.20
CA LEU A 50 23.30 1.26 7.11
C LEU A 50 24.31 0.33 7.76
N ASP A 51 24.26 0.26 9.07
CA ASP A 51 25.02 -0.69 9.89
C ASP A 51 24.09 -1.51 10.80
N SER A 52 24.62 -2.57 11.39
CA SER A 52 23.84 -3.47 12.26
C SER A 52 23.28 -2.76 13.50
N GLU A 53 23.95 -1.73 14.03
CA GLU A 53 23.48 -0.99 15.21
C GLU A 53 22.28 -0.10 14.85
N TYR A 54 22.39 0.61 13.73
CA TYR A 54 21.27 1.40 13.21
C TYR A 54 20.05 0.52 12.93
N CYS A 55 20.24 -0.62 12.25
CA CYS A 55 19.16 -1.56 11.96
C CYS A 55 18.51 -2.12 13.24
N ARG A 56 19.29 -2.38 14.31
CA ARG A 56 18.75 -2.78 15.61
C ARG A 56 17.91 -1.69 16.26
N ARG A 57 18.37 -0.44 16.24
CA ARG A 57 17.59 0.71 16.76
C ARG A 57 16.28 0.88 16.00
N LEU A 58 16.34 0.77 14.67
CA LEU A 58 15.16 0.85 13.80
C LEU A 58 14.18 -0.30 14.09
N GLY A 59 14.65 -1.53 14.16
CA GLY A 59 13.82 -2.71 14.43
C GLY A 59 13.15 -2.65 15.80
N HIS A 60 13.88 -2.25 16.83
CA HIS A 60 13.32 -2.12 18.17
C HIS A 60 12.21 -1.05 18.21
N LEU A 61 12.44 0.10 17.58
CA LEU A 61 11.44 1.17 17.51
C LEU A 61 10.19 0.75 16.72
N LEU A 62 10.38 0.06 15.60
CA LEU A 62 9.25 -0.46 14.80
C LEU A 62 8.46 -1.53 15.57
N SER A 63 9.12 -2.41 16.31
CA SER A 63 8.47 -3.41 17.16
C SER A 63 7.63 -2.74 18.26
N GLN A 64 8.14 -1.70 18.89
CA GLN A 64 7.41 -0.91 19.90
C GLN A 64 6.20 -0.19 19.27
N LEU A 65 6.38 0.45 18.12
CA LEU A 65 5.31 1.13 17.40
C LEU A 65 4.22 0.15 16.95
N LEU A 66 4.60 -1.05 16.50
CA LEU A 66 3.65 -2.10 16.13
C LEU A 66 2.82 -2.52 17.34
N ALA A 67 3.44 -2.75 18.50
CA ALA A 67 2.75 -3.10 19.74
C ALA A 67 1.80 -1.99 20.21
N CYS A 68 2.23 -0.73 20.17
CA CYS A 68 1.38 0.43 20.48
C CYS A 68 0.20 0.54 19.52
N SER A 69 0.43 0.35 18.22
CA SER A 69 -0.61 0.41 17.21
C SER A 69 -1.66 -0.70 17.39
N VAL A 70 -1.25 -1.92 17.76
CA VAL A 70 -2.19 -3.00 18.09
C VAL A 70 -3.06 -2.63 19.28
N ARG A 71 -2.44 -2.09 20.36
CA ARG A 71 -3.15 -1.74 21.59
C ARG A 71 -4.13 -0.58 21.41
N ASP A 72 -3.62 0.54 20.85
CA ASP A 72 -4.31 1.82 20.84
C ASP A 72 -5.13 2.03 19.54
N GLY A 73 -4.94 1.17 18.54
CA GLY A 73 -5.56 1.28 17.21
C GLY A 73 -4.77 2.25 16.33
N ARG A 74 -5.11 3.53 16.37
CA ARG A 74 -4.42 4.55 15.54
C ARG A 74 -3.28 5.21 16.32
N LEU A 75 -2.10 5.31 15.70
CA LEU A 75 -0.98 6.06 16.25
C LEU A 75 -1.14 7.57 15.97
N ASP A 76 -0.72 8.40 16.94
CA ASP A 76 -0.63 9.84 16.75
C ASP A 76 0.63 10.20 15.93
N PRO A 77 0.50 10.80 14.74
CA PRO A 77 1.65 11.21 13.92
C PRO A 77 2.57 12.21 14.62
N ARG A 78 2.07 12.94 15.62
CA ARG A 78 2.84 13.89 16.44
C ARG A 78 3.39 13.24 17.70
N GLY A 79 3.04 11.99 17.96
CA GLY A 79 3.52 11.22 19.11
C GLY A 79 5.04 11.01 19.11
N GLY A 80 5.61 10.90 20.30
CA GLY A 80 7.07 10.79 20.49
C GLY A 80 7.71 9.66 19.70
N PHE A 81 7.14 8.47 19.71
CA PHE A 81 7.68 7.31 18.99
C PHE A 81 7.65 7.48 17.46
N VAL A 82 6.60 8.09 16.90
CA VAL A 82 6.54 8.37 15.45
C VAL A 82 7.53 9.47 15.07
N ALA A 83 7.73 10.47 15.96
CA ALA A 83 8.76 11.50 15.79
C ALA A 83 10.17 10.91 15.87
N ASP A 84 10.41 9.95 16.76
CA ASP A 84 11.69 9.26 16.89
C ASP A 84 11.99 8.40 15.64
N LEU A 85 10.98 7.72 15.08
CA LEU A 85 11.09 7.01 13.82
C LEU A 85 11.48 7.97 12.69
N HIS A 86 10.79 9.09 12.59
CA HIS A 86 11.09 10.10 11.56
C HIS A 86 12.53 10.63 11.71
N ARG A 87 12.96 10.96 12.94
CA ARG A 87 14.33 11.39 13.23
C ARG A 87 15.36 10.34 12.83
N LEU A 88 15.11 9.07 13.15
CA LEU A 88 15.99 7.96 12.81
C LEU A 88 16.11 7.77 11.30
N VAL A 89 15.01 7.90 10.57
CA VAL A 89 14.99 7.84 9.09
C VAL A 89 15.80 8.98 8.49
N VAL A 90 15.63 10.21 9.00
CA VAL A 90 16.37 11.40 8.52
C VAL A 90 17.86 11.31 8.87
N GLU A 91 18.23 10.78 10.04
CA GLU A 91 19.61 10.64 10.51
C GLU A 91 20.53 9.95 9.49
N ARG A 92 20.01 8.95 8.78
CA ARG A 92 20.76 8.19 7.77
C ARG A 92 20.23 8.34 6.35
N THR A 93 19.33 9.28 6.13
CA THR A 93 18.66 9.49 4.84
C THR A 93 18.10 8.17 4.28
N LEU A 94 17.45 7.39 5.17
CA LEU A 94 16.95 6.07 4.82
C LEU A 94 15.90 6.20 3.73
N ALA A 95 16.14 5.57 2.58
CA ALA A 95 15.18 5.55 1.50
C ALA A 95 13.84 4.94 1.98
N THR A 96 12.73 5.53 1.58
CA THR A 96 11.38 5.11 1.97
C THR A 96 11.14 3.62 1.69
N GLU A 97 11.57 3.16 0.53
CA GLU A 97 11.54 1.74 0.14
C GLU A 97 12.19 0.82 1.20
N ARG A 98 13.35 1.22 1.71
CA ARG A 98 14.09 0.47 2.74
C ARG A 98 13.34 0.46 4.07
N LEU A 99 12.76 1.59 4.47
CA LEU A 99 11.94 1.67 5.68
C LEU A 99 10.73 0.73 5.58
N PHE A 100 10.04 0.72 4.43
CA PHE A 100 8.88 -0.13 4.23
C PHE A 100 9.25 -1.61 4.20
N THR A 101 10.33 -1.96 3.52
CA THR A 101 10.86 -3.33 3.54
C THR A 101 11.17 -3.74 4.98
N PHE A 102 11.80 -2.88 5.76
CA PHE A 102 12.13 -3.18 7.15
C PHE A 102 10.87 -3.35 8.01
N ALA A 103 9.89 -2.45 7.89
CA ALA A 103 8.61 -2.54 8.62
C ALA A 103 7.83 -3.83 8.25
N TYR A 104 7.83 -4.20 6.98
CA TYR A 104 7.26 -5.47 6.53
C TYR A 104 7.94 -6.69 7.15
N LEU A 105 9.27 -6.70 7.16
CA LEU A 105 10.02 -7.78 7.78
C LEU A 105 9.77 -7.85 9.28
N THR A 106 9.64 -6.69 9.96
CA THR A 106 9.27 -6.61 11.38
C THR A 106 7.87 -7.20 11.63
N GLU A 107 6.88 -6.86 10.81
CA GLU A 107 5.54 -7.46 10.90
C GLU A 107 5.59 -8.98 10.72
N ARG A 108 6.34 -9.42 9.70
CA ARG A 108 6.48 -10.85 9.37
C ARG A 108 7.09 -11.64 10.53
N THR A 109 8.23 -11.18 11.06
CA THR A 109 8.90 -11.83 12.19
C THR A 109 8.05 -11.77 13.45
N ALA A 110 7.34 -10.67 13.68
CA ALA A 110 6.39 -10.54 14.78
C ALA A 110 5.25 -11.57 14.69
N LEU A 111 4.69 -11.80 13.51
CA LEU A 111 3.67 -12.82 13.29
C LEU A 111 4.22 -14.24 13.44
N ASP A 112 5.44 -14.49 12.95
CA ASP A 112 6.10 -15.80 13.10
C ASP A 112 6.35 -16.10 14.60
N GLU A 113 6.77 -15.11 15.41
CA GLU A 113 6.94 -15.25 16.86
C GLU A 113 5.62 -15.42 17.62
N LEU A 114 4.60 -14.64 17.27
CA LEU A 114 3.27 -14.78 17.88
C LEU A 114 2.62 -16.12 17.55
N ALA A 115 2.91 -16.69 16.38
CA ALA A 115 2.38 -18.01 15.98
C ALA A 115 2.80 -19.14 16.91
N LEU A 116 3.91 -18.98 17.64
CA LEU A 116 4.41 -19.94 18.63
C LEU A 116 3.71 -19.86 20.00
N SER A 117 2.87 -18.85 20.22
CA SER A 117 2.18 -18.69 21.50
C SER A 117 1.09 -19.75 21.70
N GLU A 118 0.98 -20.30 22.91
CA GLU A 118 -0.05 -21.28 23.27
C GLU A 118 -1.46 -20.64 23.30
N THR A 119 -1.56 -19.35 23.66
CA THR A 119 -2.84 -18.67 23.89
C THR A 119 -3.39 -17.93 22.69
N ILE A 120 -2.50 -17.33 21.91
CA ILE A 120 -2.86 -16.48 20.75
C ILE A 120 -2.18 -16.92 19.45
N GLY A 121 -1.48 -18.04 19.45
CA GLY A 121 -0.67 -18.53 18.32
C GLY A 121 -1.47 -19.26 17.25
N ALA A 122 -0.76 -19.81 16.28
CA ALA A 122 -1.30 -20.34 15.02
C ALA A 122 -2.36 -21.43 15.19
N THR A 123 -2.36 -22.17 16.31
CA THR A 123 -3.32 -23.25 16.61
C THR A 123 -4.49 -22.77 17.48
N SER A 124 -4.49 -21.52 17.95
CA SER A 124 -5.52 -20.97 18.81
C SER A 124 -6.71 -20.43 18.02
N GLU A 125 -7.91 -20.44 18.63
CA GLU A 125 -9.12 -19.87 18.04
C GLU A 125 -8.98 -18.39 17.62
N PRO A 126 -8.36 -17.49 18.43
CA PRO A 126 -8.24 -16.08 18.08
C PRO A 126 -7.20 -15.77 16.98
N TRP A 127 -6.38 -16.75 16.53
CA TRP A 127 -5.29 -16.50 15.59
C TRP A 127 -5.66 -15.70 14.33
N PRO A 128 -6.77 -15.96 13.62
CA PRO A 128 -7.14 -15.18 12.46
C PRO A 128 -7.32 -13.69 12.78
N VAL A 129 -7.86 -13.39 13.97
CA VAL A 129 -8.07 -12.02 14.46
C VAL A 129 -6.72 -11.41 14.87
N VAL A 130 -5.86 -12.16 15.56
CA VAL A 130 -4.50 -11.75 15.93
C VAL A 130 -3.71 -11.32 14.69
N ALA A 131 -3.66 -12.17 13.68
CA ALA A 131 -2.95 -11.88 12.43
C ALA A 131 -3.53 -10.66 11.70
N GLN A 132 -4.85 -10.47 11.75
CA GLN A 132 -5.51 -9.30 11.16
C GLN A 132 -5.17 -8.02 11.92
N LEU A 133 -5.17 -8.05 13.25
CA LEU A 133 -4.85 -6.88 14.09
C LEU A 133 -3.40 -6.44 13.89
N VAL A 134 -2.45 -7.37 13.88
CA VAL A 134 -1.03 -7.07 13.66
C VAL A 134 -0.81 -6.46 12.26
N ARG A 135 -1.43 -7.02 11.22
CA ARG A 135 -1.35 -6.45 9.88
C ARG A 135 -1.95 -5.05 9.81
N ARG A 136 -3.14 -4.85 10.40
CA ARG A 136 -3.76 -3.53 10.47
C ARG A 136 -2.85 -2.53 11.18
N ALA A 137 -2.25 -2.94 12.30
CA ALA A 137 -1.33 -2.11 13.06
C ALA A 137 -0.08 -1.71 12.26
N SER A 138 0.45 -2.59 11.42
CA SER A 138 1.54 -2.28 10.50
C SER A 138 1.13 -1.18 9.49
N PHE A 139 -0.09 -1.24 8.96
CA PHE A 139 -0.63 -0.18 8.10
C PHE A 139 -0.80 1.15 8.84
N ASP A 140 -1.39 1.12 10.05
CA ASP A 140 -1.62 2.31 10.84
C ASP A 140 -0.30 2.98 11.24
N LEU A 141 0.75 2.20 11.52
CA LEU A 141 2.11 2.67 11.75
C LEU A 141 2.66 3.42 10.53
N LEU A 142 2.57 2.81 9.36
CA LEU A 142 3.07 3.41 8.13
C LEU A 142 2.27 4.66 7.74
N ALA A 143 0.96 4.66 8.00
CA ALA A 143 0.11 5.83 7.79
C ALA A 143 0.50 6.98 8.73
N ALA A 144 0.73 6.70 10.03
CA ALA A 144 1.17 7.70 11.00
C ALA A 144 2.55 8.28 10.66
N TYR A 145 3.50 7.43 10.23
CA TYR A 145 4.80 7.88 9.74
C TYR A 145 4.66 8.80 8.52
N THR A 146 3.81 8.42 7.56
CA THR A 146 3.56 9.19 6.35
C THR A 146 2.98 10.56 6.68
N GLU A 147 2.00 10.62 7.57
CA GLU A 147 1.40 11.87 8.04
C GLU A 147 2.44 12.75 8.78
N ARG A 148 3.32 12.14 9.57
CA ARG A 148 4.46 12.82 10.21
C ARG A 148 5.44 13.41 9.20
N ALA A 149 5.81 12.64 8.17
CA ALA A 149 6.74 13.08 7.14
C ALA A 149 6.21 14.28 6.32
N LEU A 150 4.89 14.46 6.27
CA LEU A 150 4.25 15.64 5.67
C LEU A 150 4.42 16.91 6.49
N LEU A 151 4.51 16.77 7.81
CA LEU A 151 4.65 17.94 8.71
C LEU A 151 6.06 18.54 8.65
N GLU A 152 7.06 17.74 8.24
CA GLU A 152 8.44 18.18 8.06
C GLU A 152 8.86 17.90 6.61
N PRO A 153 9.07 18.91 5.76
CA PRO A 153 9.43 18.74 4.36
C PRO A 153 10.80 18.03 4.27
N SER A 154 10.81 16.79 3.86
CA SER A 154 12.02 16.05 3.53
C SER A 154 12.03 15.74 2.02
N GLU A 155 13.21 15.60 1.42
CA GLU A 155 13.39 15.30 0.00
C GLU A 155 12.85 13.93 -0.41
N THR A 156 12.52 13.06 0.54
CA THR A 156 11.87 11.75 0.34
C THR A 156 10.35 11.87 0.55
N ALA A 157 9.69 12.67 -0.29
CA ALA A 157 8.25 12.83 -0.18
C ALA A 157 7.52 11.50 -0.44
N VAL A 158 6.84 10.97 0.59
CA VAL A 158 5.98 9.80 0.50
C VAL A 158 4.62 10.15 -0.09
N ILE A 159 4.24 11.42 0.02
CA ILE A 159 2.95 11.95 -0.43
C ILE A 159 3.17 13.02 -1.49
N ASP A 160 2.44 12.91 -2.57
CA ASP A 160 2.35 13.91 -3.62
C ASP A 160 1.59 15.14 -3.12
N LYS A 161 2.20 16.32 -3.20
CA LYS A 161 1.65 17.57 -2.65
C LYS A 161 0.39 18.05 -3.36
N LEU A 162 0.21 17.68 -4.61
CA LEU A 162 -0.93 18.12 -5.41
C LEU A 162 -2.15 17.25 -5.14
N THR A 163 -1.98 15.93 -5.14
CA THR A 163 -3.09 14.98 -5.07
C THR A 163 -3.33 14.43 -3.67
N THR A 164 -2.41 14.65 -2.73
CA THR A 164 -2.40 14.08 -1.37
C THR A 164 -2.39 12.56 -1.32
N LEU A 165 -2.10 11.91 -2.44
CA LEU A 165 -1.91 10.47 -2.56
C LEU A 165 -0.45 10.10 -2.34
N HIS A 166 -0.18 8.81 -2.20
CA HIS A 166 1.21 8.34 -2.15
C HIS A 166 1.96 8.65 -3.44
N THR A 167 3.27 8.78 -3.35
CA THR A 167 4.15 8.92 -4.52
C THR A 167 4.44 7.58 -5.17
N ARG A 168 4.93 7.60 -6.42
CA ARG A 168 5.36 6.38 -7.15
C ARG A 168 6.42 5.59 -6.40
N PRO A 169 7.54 6.16 -5.90
CA PRO A 169 8.55 5.39 -5.19
C PRO A 169 7.99 4.64 -3.97
N PHE A 170 7.05 5.28 -3.27
CA PHE A 170 6.34 4.62 -2.18
C PHE A 170 5.50 3.45 -2.67
N PHE A 171 4.74 3.64 -3.74
CA PHE A 171 3.87 2.60 -4.31
C PHE A 171 4.68 1.39 -4.79
N ASP A 172 5.82 1.62 -5.44
CA ASP A 172 6.71 0.56 -5.94
C ASP A 172 7.22 -0.32 -4.79
N ALA A 173 7.61 0.30 -3.66
CA ALA A 173 8.03 -0.42 -2.46
C ALA A 173 6.90 -1.27 -1.85
N VAL A 174 5.70 -0.69 -1.78
CA VAL A 174 4.50 -1.39 -1.28
C VAL A 174 4.12 -2.53 -2.21
N LEU A 175 4.15 -2.31 -3.52
CA LEU A 175 3.84 -3.33 -4.52
C LEU A 175 4.77 -4.54 -4.35
N ALA A 176 6.08 -4.32 -4.26
CA ALA A 176 7.07 -5.38 -4.03
C ALA A 176 6.75 -6.18 -2.75
N THR A 177 6.40 -5.48 -1.68
CA THR A 177 6.04 -6.10 -0.40
C THR A 177 4.75 -6.92 -0.49
N GLU A 178 3.70 -6.37 -1.10
CA GLU A 178 2.38 -7.04 -1.17
C GLU A 178 2.37 -8.22 -2.15
N VAL A 179 3.15 -8.17 -3.23
CA VAL A 179 3.30 -9.34 -4.12
C VAL A 179 4.07 -10.48 -3.45
N GLU A 180 5.09 -10.18 -2.64
CA GLU A 180 5.77 -11.19 -1.82
C GLU A 180 4.81 -11.84 -0.81
N ARG A 181 4.00 -11.00 -0.12
CA ARG A 181 2.96 -11.50 0.80
C ARG A 181 1.94 -12.39 0.09
N ALA A 182 1.47 -11.96 -1.10
CA ALA A 182 0.51 -12.72 -1.88
C ALA A 182 1.07 -14.09 -2.25
N GLY A 183 2.33 -14.16 -2.71
CA GLY A 183 3.04 -15.41 -2.99
C GLY A 183 3.23 -16.29 -1.75
N ARG A 184 3.57 -15.69 -0.61
CA ARG A 184 3.77 -16.43 0.64
C ARG A 184 2.48 -17.01 1.22
N PHE A 185 1.39 -16.28 1.18
CA PHE A 185 0.13 -16.66 1.84
C PHE A 185 -0.97 -17.15 0.89
N GLY A 186 -0.73 -17.13 -0.41
CA GLY A 186 -1.64 -17.69 -1.42
C GLY A 186 -2.96 -16.90 -1.55
N TYR A 187 -2.94 -15.55 -1.56
CA TYR A 187 -4.13 -14.76 -1.78
C TYR A 187 -4.08 -13.94 -3.08
N PRO A 188 -5.24 -13.64 -3.67
CA PRO A 188 -5.29 -12.84 -4.90
C PRO A 188 -4.88 -11.39 -4.64
N ILE A 189 -4.25 -10.79 -5.64
CA ILE A 189 -3.88 -9.38 -5.66
C ILE A 189 -4.39 -8.77 -6.97
N SER A 190 -4.94 -7.56 -6.90
CA SER A 190 -5.35 -6.80 -8.07
C SER A 190 -4.66 -5.45 -8.09
N MET A 191 -4.26 -5.02 -9.27
CA MET A 191 -3.75 -3.68 -9.49
C MET A 191 -4.60 -2.97 -10.54
N ILE A 192 -4.92 -1.70 -10.28
CA ILE A 192 -5.59 -0.81 -11.22
C ILE A 192 -4.66 0.34 -11.53
N LEU A 193 -4.46 0.61 -12.80
CA LEU A 193 -3.77 1.80 -13.27
C LEU A 193 -4.78 2.69 -14.01
N PHE A 194 -4.93 3.92 -13.57
CA PHE A 194 -5.76 4.95 -14.18
C PHE A 194 -4.89 5.99 -14.85
N ASP A 195 -5.33 6.53 -15.97
CA ASP A 195 -4.65 7.59 -16.71
C ASP A 195 -5.65 8.59 -17.24
N VAL A 196 -5.42 9.87 -16.97
CA VAL A 196 -6.33 10.95 -17.38
C VAL A 196 -6.17 11.21 -18.87
N ASP A 197 -7.22 10.97 -19.60
CA ASP A 197 -7.21 11.10 -21.06
C ASP A 197 -6.94 12.53 -21.52
N ARG A 198 -5.94 12.69 -22.38
CA ARG A 198 -5.60 13.96 -23.05
C ARG A 198 -5.27 15.12 -22.09
N LEU A 199 -4.76 14.86 -20.91
CA LEU A 199 -4.41 15.92 -19.94
C LEU A 199 -3.45 16.96 -20.55
N SER A 200 -2.49 16.52 -21.36
CA SER A 200 -1.57 17.44 -22.06
C SER A 200 -2.30 18.41 -22.99
N ALA A 201 -3.32 17.95 -23.72
CA ALA A 201 -4.14 18.81 -24.59
C ALA A 201 -4.96 19.81 -23.78
N ILE A 202 -5.54 19.37 -22.66
CA ILE A 202 -6.26 20.24 -21.71
C ILE A 202 -5.30 21.31 -21.16
N ASN A 203 -4.08 20.93 -20.77
CA ASN A 203 -3.07 21.85 -20.29
C ASN A 203 -2.67 22.90 -21.36
N GLN A 204 -2.53 22.49 -22.61
CA GLN A 204 -2.18 23.39 -23.71
C GLN A 204 -3.32 24.37 -24.03
N GLU A 205 -4.58 23.92 -23.96
CA GLU A 205 -5.74 24.74 -24.32
C GLU A 205 -6.19 25.63 -23.15
N HIS A 206 -6.19 25.11 -21.92
CA HIS A 206 -6.78 25.77 -20.75
C HIS A 206 -5.76 26.19 -19.68
N GLY A 207 -4.48 25.82 -19.85
CA GLY A 207 -3.37 26.13 -18.93
C GLY A 207 -3.16 25.08 -17.85
N TYR A 208 -1.92 24.97 -17.37
CA TYR A 208 -1.50 23.99 -16.36
C TYR A 208 -2.28 24.05 -15.06
N GLY A 209 -2.73 25.24 -14.63
CA GLY A 209 -3.55 25.39 -13.43
C GLY A 209 -4.93 24.70 -13.50
N VAL A 210 -5.45 24.46 -14.71
CA VAL A 210 -6.67 23.66 -14.92
C VAL A 210 -6.34 22.17 -14.78
N GLY A 211 -5.25 21.72 -15.39
CA GLY A 211 -4.79 20.34 -15.23
C GLY A 211 -4.48 19.98 -13.76
N ASP A 212 -3.83 20.89 -13.03
CA ASP A 212 -3.56 20.70 -11.61
C ASP A 212 -4.86 20.49 -10.80
N LYS A 213 -5.90 21.31 -11.07
CA LYS A 213 -7.21 21.14 -10.42
C LYS A 213 -7.90 19.83 -10.79
N ILE A 214 -7.72 19.35 -12.04
CA ILE A 214 -8.23 18.02 -12.44
C ILE A 214 -7.53 16.95 -11.65
N LEU A 215 -6.19 16.99 -11.56
CA LEU A 215 -5.40 16.02 -10.82
C LEU A 215 -5.72 16.02 -9.31
N GLU A 216 -5.86 17.19 -8.70
CA GLU A 216 -6.27 17.34 -7.31
C GLU A 216 -7.63 16.69 -7.04
N ARG A 217 -8.64 17.02 -7.87
CA ARG A 217 -9.98 16.43 -7.76
C ARG A 217 -9.96 14.93 -8.04
N MET A 218 -9.15 14.49 -8.98
CA MET A 218 -8.96 13.07 -9.30
C MET A 218 -8.40 12.31 -8.08
N GLY A 219 -7.40 12.87 -7.39
CA GLY A 219 -6.84 12.29 -6.18
C GLY A 219 -7.89 12.12 -5.08
N ILE A 220 -8.70 13.16 -4.82
CA ILE A 220 -9.80 13.11 -3.86
C ILE A 220 -10.83 12.04 -4.25
N LEU A 221 -11.23 12.03 -5.53
CA LEU A 221 -12.23 11.11 -6.03
C LEU A 221 -11.75 9.66 -5.92
N ILE A 222 -10.55 9.33 -6.41
CA ILE A 222 -10.00 7.99 -6.32
C ILE A 222 -9.98 7.54 -4.85
N ARG A 223 -9.48 8.37 -3.94
CA ARG A 223 -9.41 8.02 -2.52
C ARG A 223 -10.76 7.66 -1.90
N GLN A 224 -11.86 8.23 -2.36
CA GLN A 224 -13.21 7.94 -1.87
C GLN A 224 -13.74 6.56 -2.29
N TYR A 225 -13.23 6.00 -3.39
CA TYR A 225 -13.70 4.70 -3.91
C TYR A 225 -12.99 3.50 -3.29
N PHE A 226 -11.83 3.72 -2.68
CA PHE A 226 -11.00 2.64 -2.15
C PHE A 226 -10.95 2.67 -0.63
N ARG A 227 -10.77 1.49 -0.04
CA ARG A 227 -10.73 1.31 1.41
C ARG A 227 -9.47 1.92 2.00
N HIS A 228 -9.46 2.15 3.31
CA HIS A 228 -8.29 2.71 4.00
C HIS A 228 -7.03 1.85 3.85
N HIS A 229 -7.18 0.54 3.73
CA HIS A 229 -6.09 -0.41 3.56
C HIS A 229 -5.74 -0.71 2.09
N ASP A 230 -6.41 -0.08 1.12
CA ASP A 230 -6.01 -0.12 -0.27
C ASP A 230 -4.95 0.96 -0.52
N TRP A 231 -3.92 0.61 -1.28
CA TRP A 231 -2.84 1.53 -1.59
C TRP A 231 -3.18 2.34 -2.82
N VAL A 232 -3.16 3.65 -2.68
CA VAL A 232 -3.49 4.59 -3.76
C VAL A 232 -2.37 5.58 -3.91
N ALA A 233 -1.83 5.72 -5.13
CA ALA A 233 -0.69 6.55 -5.41
C ALA A 233 -0.84 7.34 -6.71
N ARG A 234 -0.16 8.48 -6.79
CA ARG A 234 0.13 9.15 -8.05
C ARG A 234 1.32 8.46 -8.71
N HIS A 235 1.07 7.81 -9.83
CA HIS A 235 2.06 6.98 -10.50
C HIS A 235 2.95 7.79 -11.46
N SER A 236 2.36 8.72 -12.21
CA SER A 236 3.06 9.64 -13.12
C SER A 236 2.45 11.04 -13.10
N GLU A 237 2.77 11.85 -14.10
CA GLU A 237 2.22 13.20 -14.25
C GLU A 237 0.69 13.19 -14.37
N ASP A 238 0.13 12.19 -15.04
CA ASP A 238 -1.28 12.05 -15.38
C ASP A 238 -1.91 10.72 -14.96
N SER A 239 -1.16 9.84 -14.29
CA SER A 239 -1.63 8.51 -13.93
C SER A 239 -1.63 8.22 -12.43
N PHE A 240 -2.52 7.29 -12.03
CA PHE A 240 -2.76 6.89 -10.65
C PHE A 240 -2.77 5.36 -10.56
N ALA A 241 -2.10 4.83 -9.57
CA ALA A 241 -2.05 3.39 -9.32
C ALA A 241 -2.79 3.04 -8.03
N VAL A 242 -3.51 1.92 -8.06
CA VAL A 242 -4.19 1.35 -6.90
C VAL A 242 -3.85 -0.12 -6.77
N LEU A 243 -3.44 -0.52 -5.58
CA LEU A 243 -3.17 -1.91 -5.25
C LEU A 243 -4.22 -2.42 -4.25
N LEU A 244 -4.88 -3.50 -4.62
CA LEU A 244 -5.94 -4.15 -3.87
C LEU A 244 -5.50 -5.54 -3.45
N THR A 245 -5.40 -5.77 -2.15
CA THR A 245 -5.11 -7.09 -1.62
C THR A 245 -6.39 -7.88 -1.40
N ARG A 246 -6.35 -9.21 -1.61
CA ARG A 246 -7.49 -10.12 -1.42
C ARG A 246 -8.75 -9.71 -2.21
N THR A 247 -8.56 -9.08 -3.36
CA THR A 247 -9.64 -8.63 -4.23
C THR A 247 -9.52 -9.34 -5.58
N ASP A 248 -10.61 -9.90 -6.05
CA ASP A 248 -10.65 -10.58 -7.33
C ASP A 248 -10.81 -9.61 -8.52
N ALA A 249 -10.68 -10.14 -9.72
CA ALA A 249 -10.71 -9.38 -10.95
C ALA A 249 -12.06 -8.69 -11.21
N GLU A 250 -13.17 -9.31 -10.82
CA GLU A 250 -14.52 -8.78 -11.07
C GLU A 250 -14.79 -7.56 -10.18
N HIS A 251 -14.47 -7.68 -8.89
CA HIS A 251 -14.59 -6.57 -7.95
C HIS A 251 -13.66 -5.42 -8.31
N ALA A 252 -12.39 -5.71 -8.67
CA ALA A 252 -11.44 -4.69 -9.09
C ALA A 252 -11.91 -3.97 -10.37
N SER A 253 -12.43 -4.70 -11.36
CA SER A 253 -12.97 -4.12 -12.60
C SER A 253 -14.23 -3.28 -12.33
N GLY A 254 -15.11 -3.73 -11.43
CA GLY A 254 -16.27 -2.97 -11.00
C GLY A 254 -15.91 -1.66 -10.30
N LEU A 255 -14.83 -1.65 -9.50
CA LEU A 255 -14.29 -0.44 -8.87
C LEU A 255 -13.72 0.51 -9.93
N ALA A 256 -12.91 0.00 -10.85
CA ALA A 256 -12.31 0.79 -11.92
C ALA A 256 -13.38 1.44 -12.81
N GLU A 257 -14.42 0.71 -13.19
CA GLU A 257 -15.51 1.22 -14.02
C GLU A 257 -16.34 2.29 -13.29
N ARG A 258 -16.57 2.14 -11.98
CA ARG A 258 -17.26 3.17 -11.20
C ARG A 258 -16.45 4.45 -11.11
N VAL A 259 -15.14 4.36 -10.92
CA VAL A 259 -14.24 5.53 -10.95
C VAL A 259 -14.30 6.18 -12.32
N ARG A 260 -14.16 5.40 -13.41
CA ARG A 260 -14.24 5.90 -14.79
C ARG A 260 -15.55 6.68 -15.04
N ALA A 261 -16.67 6.05 -14.74
CA ALA A 261 -17.98 6.67 -14.96
C ALA A 261 -18.16 7.96 -14.12
N THR A 262 -17.68 7.95 -12.87
CA THR A 262 -17.76 9.15 -12.03
C THR A 262 -16.86 10.28 -12.51
N VAL A 263 -15.69 9.97 -13.05
CA VAL A 263 -14.79 10.98 -13.65
C VAL A 263 -15.48 11.62 -14.85
N GLU A 264 -16.02 10.82 -15.77
CA GLU A 264 -16.75 11.31 -16.93
C GLU A 264 -17.95 12.20 -16.54
N GLU A 265 -18.68 11.83 -15.48
CA GLU A 265 -19.85 12.56 -15.01
C GLU A 265 -19.50 13.84 -14.23
N ARG A 266 -18.43 13.84 -13.42
CA ARG A 266 -18.23 14.88 -12.37
C ARG A 266 -16.96 15.70 -12.50
N LEU A 267 -15.96 15.27 -13.26
CA LEU A 267 -14.71 16.03 -13.39
C LEU A 267 -14.72 17.06 -14.51
N GLY A 268 -15.75 17.06 -15.37
CA GLY A 268 -15.93 18.10 -16.38
C GLY A 268 -16.05 19.51 -15.76
N PHE A 269 -15.70 20.51 -16.54
CA PHE A 269 -15.81 21.91 -16.18
C PHE A 269 -16.26 22.74 -17.38
N THR A 270 -16.73 23.96 -17.14
CA THR A 270 -17.03 24.93 -18.22
C THR A 270 -15.83 25.85 -18.40
N ASP A 271 -15.32 25.93 -19.62
CA ASP A 271 -14.29 26.90 -19.96
C ASP A 271 -14.90 28.29 -20.01
N HIS A 272 -14.50 29.14 -19.04
CA HIS A 272 -15.02 30.50 -18.91
C HIS A 272 -14.69 31.42 -20.09
N ARG A 273 -13.75 31.06 -20.97
CA ARG A 273 -13.39 31.85 -22.15
C ARG A 273 -14.31 31.57 -23.34
N THR A 274 -14.72 30.30 -23.47
CA THR A 274 -15.51 29.84 -24.62
C THR A 274 -16.96 29.48 -24.27
N ASP A 275 -17.29 29.47 -22.97
CA ASP A 275 -18.56 29.01 -22.40
C ASP A 275 -18.94 27.59 -22.86
N ARG A 276 -17.93 26.76 -23.15
CA ARG A 276 -18.12 25.36 -23.58
C ARG A 276 -17.80 24.39 -22.47
N PRO A 277 -18.57 23.32 -22.33
CA PRO A 277 -18.25 22.26 -21.39
C PRO A 277 -17.01 21.46 -21.89
N VAL A 278 -16.08 21.20 -20.97
CA VAL A 278 -14.93 20.33 -21.17
C VAL A 278 -15.16 19.06 -20.38
N THR A 279 -15.23 17.95 -21.08
CA THR A 279 -15.37 16.62 -20.47
C THR A 279 -13.99 16.04 -20.18
N VAL A 280 -13.78 15.58 -18.96
CA VAL A 280 -12.59 14.86 -18.54
C VAL A 280 -12.94 13.37 -18.49
N THR A 281 -12.15 12.54 -19.13
CA THR A 281 -12.30 11.08 -19.10
C THR A 281 -11.00 10.42 -18.64
N LEU A 282 -11.06 9.14 -18.32
CA LEU A 282 -9.88 8.34 -18.03
C LEU A 282 -9.90 7.00 -18.75
N SER A 283 -8.71 6.52 -19.05
CA SER A 283 -8.46 5.14 -19.46
C SER A 283 -7.89 4.37 -18.28
N ALA A 284 -8.29 3.12 -18.10
CA ALA A 284 -7.82 2.30 -17.00
C ALA A 284 -7.44 0.89 -17.44
N ALA A 285 -6.52 0.29 -16.70
CA ALA A 285 -6.20 -1.14 -16.79
C ALA A 285 -6.43 -1.81 -15.45
N VAL A 286 -6.94 -3.04 -15.48
CA VAL A 286 -7.07 -3.91 -14.31
C VAL A 286 -6.29 -5.18 -14.57
N ILE A 287 -5.30 -5.44 -13.72
CA ILE A 287 -4.57 -6.70 -13.70
C ILE A 287 -4.89 -7.43 -12.41
N ASN A 288 -5.20 -8.72 -12.52
CA ASN A 288 -5.44 -9.57 -11.37
C ASN A 288 -4.59 -10.84 -11.42
N VAL A 289 -3.92 -11.11 -10.32
CA VAL A 289 -3.19 -12.35 -10.08
C VAL A 289 -4.08 -13.28 -9.25
N VAL A 290 -4.89 -14.08 -9.92
CA VAL A 290 -6.03 -14.82 -9.30
C VAL A 290 -5.60 -16.08 -8.57
N ARG A 291 -4.60 -16.78 -9.09
CA ARG A 291 -4.21 -18.12 -8.60
C ARG A 291 -2.79 -18.10 -8.07
N VAL A 292 -2.62 -17.40 -6.97
CA VAL A 292 -1.35 -17.40 -6.25
C VAL A 292 -1.34 -18.63 -5.34
N ALA A 293 -0.48 -19.60 -5.64
CA ALA A 293 -0.21 -20.70 -4.72
C ALA A 293 0.83 -20.26 -3.68
N VAL A 294 0.83 -20.91 -2.53
CA VAL A 294 1.86 -20.68 -1.51
C VAL A 294 3.23 -21.03 -2.09
N GLY A 295 4.14 -20.07 -2.07
CA GLY A 295 5.49 -20.20 -2.65
C GLY A 295 5.64 -19.64 -4.07
N ASP A 296 4.56 -19.19 -4.72
CA ASP A 296 4.65 -18.51 -6.01
C ASP A 296 5.39 -17.17 -5.86
N VAL A 297 6.21 -16.83 -6.86
CA VAL A 297 6.92 -15.55 -6.96
C VAL A 297 6.24 -14.70 -8.01
N ILE A 298 5.77 -13.52 -7.61
CA ILE A 298 5.18 -12.53 -8.50
C ILE A 298 6.22 -11.44 -8.75
N ASP A 299 6.48 -11.13 -10.02
CA ASP A 299 7.37 -10.04 -10.40
C ASP A 299 6.60 -8.70 -10.37
N PRO A 300 6.94 -7.77 -9.45
CA PRO A 300 6.24 -6.49 -9.31
C PRO A 300 6.49 -5.55 -10.50
N GLU A 301 7.70 -5.54 -11.06
CA GLU A 301 8.05 -4.68 -12.21
C GLU A 301 7.28 -5.11 -13.45
N ARG A 302 7.20 -6.41 -13.69
CA ARG A 302 6.43 -6.96 -14.79
C ARG A 302 4.93 -6.71 -14.62
N LEU A 303 4.40 -6.81 -13.41
CA LEU A 303 3.00 -6.50 -13.12
C LEU A 303 2.67 -5.06 -13.51
N LEU A 304 3.55 -4.13 -13.15
CA LEU A 304 3.39 -2.72 -13.47
C LEU A 304 3.51 -2.46 -14.97
N ALA A 305 4.52 -3.02 -15.64
CA ALA A 305 4.72 -2.88 -17.09
C ALA A 305 3.54 -3.42 -17.92
N ASP A 306 2.96 -4.54 -17.49
CA ASP A 306 1.78 -5.11 -18.13
C ASP A 306 0.55 -4.22 -17.93
N ALA A 307 0.42 -3.55 -16.77
CA ALA A 307 -0.64 -2.56 -16.54
C ALA A 307 -0.47 -1.31 -17.43
N GLU A 308 0.73 -0.76 -17.52
CA GLU A 308 1.04 0.37 -18.41
C GLU A 308 0.70 0.01 -19.87
N THR A 309 1.09 -1.19 -20.32
CA THR A 309 0.77 -1.69 -21.67
C THR A 309 -0.74 -1.80 -21.89
N ALA A 310 -1.49 -2.23 -20.88
CA ALA A 310 -2.95 -2.36 -20.97
C ALA A 310 -3.65 -0.99 -20.98
N VAL A 311 -3.17 0.01 -20.24
CA VAL A 311 -3.66 1.39 -20.31
C VAL A 311 -3.45 1.96 -21.73
N GLU A 312 -2.27 1.73 -22.31
CA GLU A 312 -2.02 2.16 -23.68
C GLU A 312 -2.95 1.47 -24.72
N ARG A 313 -3.35 0.22 -24.47
CA ARG A 313 -4.41 -0.43 -25.27
C ARG A 313 -5.76 0.27 -25.11
N ALA A 314 -6.16 0.61 -23.87
CA ALA A 314 -7.38 1.36 -23.60
C ALA A 314 -7.40 2.69 -24.37
N LYS A 315 -6.28 3.43 -24.34
CA LYS A 315 -6.12 4.68 -25.08
C LYS A 315 -6.25 4.49 -26.60
N ARG A 316 -5.65 3.42 -27.14
CA ARG A 316 -5.74 3.09 -28.59
C ARG A 316 -7.13 2.64 -29.02
N HIS A 317 -7.86 1.94 -28.18
CA HIS A 317 -9.21 1.45 -28.46
C HIS A 317 -10.31 2.52 -28.31
N GLY A 318 -9.94 3.80 -28.14
CA GLY A 318 -10.88 4.91 -28.13
C GLY A 318 -10.97 5.66 -26.79
N ARG A 319 -10.13 5.34 -25.83
CA ARG A 319 -10.12 5.97 -24.51
C ARG A 319 -11.40 5.74 -23.69
N ASN A 320 -11.51 6.41 -22.56
CA ASN A 320 -12.69 6.38 -21.68
C ASN A 320 -13.21 4.95 -21.43
N ARG A 321 -12.32 4.04 -21.06
CA ARG A 321 -12.62 2.63 -20.83
C ARG A 321 -11.70 1.95 -19.85
N VAL A 322 -12.15 0.81 -19.37
CA VAL A 322 -11.37 -0.11 -18.56
C VAL A 322 -10.95 -1.31 -19.42
N GLU A 323 -9.65 -1.55 -19.52
CA GLU A 323 -9.10 -2.78 -20.13
C GLU A 323 -8.74 -3.76 -19.01
N ARG A 324 -9.11 -5.01 -19.20
CA ARG A 324 -8.79 -6.08 -18.26
C ARG A 324 -7.71 -6.98 -18.86
N VAL A 325 -6.73 -7.32 -18.05
CA VAL A 325 -5.71 -8.31 -18.37
C VAL A 325 -6.10 -9.63 -17.72
N ASP A 326 -6.60 -10.55 -18.54
CA ASP A 326 -6.93 -11.89 -18.08
C ASP A 326 -5.73 -12.82 -18.22
N GLY A 327 -5.52 -13.68 -17.21
CA GLY A 327 -4.48 -14.70 -17.25
C GLY A 327 -3.05 -14.15 -17.11
N TYR A 328 -2.83 -13.30 -16.12
CA TYR A 328 -1.48 -12.82 -15.81
C TYR A 328 -0.47 -13.97 -15.70
N SER A 329 0.57 -13.93 -16.54
CA SER A 329 1.56 -15.02 -16.69
C SER A 329 2.89 -14.76 -15.96
N GLY A 330 2.98 -13.63 -15.23
CA GLY A 330 4.20 -13.24 -14.50
C GLY A 330 4.39 -13.94 -13.15
N VAL A 331 3.64 -15.02 -12.90
CA VAL A 331 3.83 -15.84 -11.69
C VAL A 331 4.85 -16.92 -12.00
N LEU A 332 6.02 -16.83 -11.36
CA LEU A 332 7.04 -17.88 -11.41
C LEU A 332 6.73 -18.93 -10.35
N ARG A 333 6.48 -20.14 -10.77
CA ARG A 333 6.32 -21.28 -9.88
C ARG A 333 7.68 -21.88 -9.59
N PRO A 334 8.04 -22.13 -8.31
CA PRO A 334 9.24 -22.92 -8.03
C PRO A 334 9.10 -24.27 -8.72
N GLU A 335 10.06 -24.62 -9.57
CA GLU A 335 10.10 -25.95 -10.18
C GLU A 335 10.09 -26.97 -9.04
N HIS A 336 9.15 -27.91 -9.09
CA HIS A 336 9.12 -29.05 -8.19
C HIS A 336 10.45 -29.78 -8.39
N GLN A 337 11.39 -29.62 -7.48
CA GLN A 337 12.53 -30.53 -7.40
C GLN A 337 11.94 -31.92 -7.18
N PRO A 338 12.16 -32.88 -8.12
CA PRO A 338 11.72 -34.23 -7.88
C PRO A 338 12.38 -34.73 -6.58
N PRO A 339 11.68 -35.54 -5.76
CA PRO A 339 12.23 -36.03 -4.53
C PRO A 339 13.56 -36.71 -4.88
N ALA A 340 14.63 -36.34 -4.17
CA ALA A 340 15.93 -36.97 -4.31
C ALA A 340 15.72 -38.49 -4.18
N SER A 341 15.89 -39.20 -5.29
CA SER A 341 15.86 -40.65 -5.33
C SER A 341 16.96 -41.15 -4.41
N GLY A 342 16.52 -41.65 -3.25
CA GLY A 342 17.40 -42.28 -2.28
C GLY A 342 18.16 -43.47 -2.91
N VAL A 343 19.44 -43.44 -2.71
CA VAL A 343 20.30 -44.61 -2.77
C VAL A 343 20.65 -45.03 -1.35
#